data_e5d8d22fe6f2d5f751005a376426c3ad
#
_entry.id   e5d8d22fe6f2d5f751005a376426c3ad
#
_cell.length_a   1.000
_cell.length_b   1.000
_cell.length_c   1.000
_cell.angle_alpha   90.00
_cell.angle_beta   90.00
_cell.angle_gamma   90.00
#
_symmetry.space_group_name_H-M   'P 1'
#
loop_
_entity.id
_entity.type
_entity.pdbx_description
1 polymer ?
#
loop_
_entity_poly.entity_id
_entity_poly.type
_entity_poly.pdbx_seq_one_letter_code
_entity_poly.pdbx_strand_id
1 'polypeptide(L)'
;MPHLVILYTPNLEARTDMTALCRTLADVMLEQRDEDGRQVFPTGGTRVLAFPAAHFAVADGRDDYAFVYLNLRMGTGRSDAVKRKAGDDLLAAVRAHFAPIFDRQLMGCTLQIDESPGQVYDGKHSNLHPLFNKG
;
A
#
# COMPACT_ATOMS: atom_id res chain seq x y z
N MET A 1 -12.24 -1.96 5.95
CA MET A 1 -11.08 -1.14 6.36
C MET A 1 -9.91 -1.44 5.47
N PRO A 2 -9.42 -0.51 4.67
CA PRO A 2 -8.27 -0.77 3.81
C PRO A 2 -6.98 -0.73 4.61
N HIS A 3 -6.17 -1.77 4.44
CA HIS A 3 -4.83 -1.85 5.00
C HIS A 3 -3.84 -2.08 3.88
N LEU A 4 -2.92 -1.15 3.67
CA LEU A 4 -1.81 -1.36 2.76
C LEU A 4 -0.57 -1.69 3.57
N VAL A 5 -0.14 -2.95 3.50
CA VAL A 5 1.03 -3.44 4.21
C VAL A 5 2.15 -3.61 3.22
N ILE A 6 3.31 -3.06 3.55
CA ILE A 6 4.51 -3.11 2.72
C ILE A 6 5.57 -3.89 3.48
N LEU A 7 6.04 -4.97 2.88
CA LEU A 7 7.19 -5.72 3.38
C LEU A 7 8.32 -5.50 2.40
N TYR A 8 9.51 -5.14 2.89
CA TYR A 8 10.61 -4.84 2.01
C TYR A 8 11.94 -5.30 2.60
N THR A 9 12.91 -5.52 1.73
CA THR A 9 14.24 -5.93 2.14
C THR A 9 14.99 -4.73 2.74
N PRO A 10 15.70 -4.92 3.87
CA PRO A 10 16.28 -3.80 4.62
C PRO A 10 17.42 -3.09 3.89
N ASN A 11 17.96 -3.67 2.82
CA ASN A 11 18.99 -3.00 2.01
C ASN A 11 18.46 -1.74 1.31
N LEU A 12 17.14 -1.52 1.29
CA LEU A 12 16.54 -0.30 0.77
C LEU A 12 16.53 0.85 1.77
N GLU A 13 16.71 0.59 3.05
CA GLU A 13 16.59 1.62 4.11
C GLU A 13 17.51 2.81 3.86
N ALA A 14 18.75 2.56 3.46
CA ALA A 14 19.73 3.62 3.21
C ALA A 14 19.65 4.23 1.81
N ARG A 15 18.78 3.69 0.95
CA ARG A 15 18.74 4.05 -0.48
C ARG A 15 17.50 4.82 -0.87
N THR A 16 16.46 4.77 -0.03
CA THR A 16 15.21 5.45 -0.30
C THR A 16 14.50 5.77 1.02
N ASP A 17 13.53 6.67 0.97
CA ASP A 17 12.74 7.08 2.14
C ASP A 17 11.41 6.33 2.13
N MET A 18 11.32 5.26 2.91
CA MET A 18 10.09 4.45 2.98
C MET A 18 8.96 5.18 3.71
N THR A 19 9.28 6.10 4.62
CA THR A 19 8.26 6.94 5.26
C THR A 19 7.58 7.84 4.22
N ALA A 20 8.36 8.42 3.32
CA ALA A 20 7.81 9.24 2.24
C ALA A 20 6.93 8.40 1.30
N LEU A 21 7.33 7.17 1.01
CA LEU A 21 6.52 6.26 0.20
C LEU A 21 5.17 5.99 0.88
N CYS A 22 5.16 5.71 2.18
CA CYS A 22 3.93 5.49 2.93
C CYS A 22 2.99 6.68 2.83
N ARG A 23 3.51 7.90 2.98
CA ARG A 23 2.68 9.10 2.87
C ARG A 23 2.11 9.27 1.47
N THR A 24 2.95 9.08 0.45
CA THR A 24 2.52 9.18 -0.94
C THR A 24 1.41 8.19 -1.26
N LEU A 25 1.56 6.93 -0.83
CA LEU A 25 0.56 5.90 -1.12
C LEU A 25 -0.73 6.14 -0.34
N ALA A 26 -0.64 6.61 0.89
CA ALA A 26 -1.84 7.00 1.64
C ALA A 26 -2.60 8.13 0.95
N ASP A 27 -1.88 9.12 0.43
CA ASP A 27 -2.51 10.22 -0.30
C ASP A 27 -3.18 9.74 -1.58
N VAL A 28 -2.55 8.81 -2.31
CA VAL A 28 -3.17 8.20 -3.50
C VAL A 28 -4.47 7.49 -3.11
N MET A 29 -4.47 6.75 -2.00
CA MET A 29 -5.69 6.08 -1.52
C MET A 29 -6.79 7.08 -1.18
N LEU A 30 -6.45 8.17 -0.50
CA LEU A 30 -7.42 9.18 -0.09
C LEU A 30 -8.05 9.91 -1.29
N GLU A 31 -7.37 9.96 -2.42
CA GLU A 31 -7.85 10.61 -3.63
C GLU A 31 -8.74 9.72 -4.49
N GLN A 32 -8.85 8.43 -4.18
CA GLN A 32 -9.67 7.52 -4.98
C GLN A 32 -11.15 7.84 -4.86
N ARG A 33 -11.81 7.87 -6.01
CA ARG A 33 -13.25 8.14 -6.11
C ARG A 33 -13.92 7.03 -6.91
N ASP A 34 -15.14 6.68 -6.51
CA ASP A 34 -15.94 5.71 -7.25
C ASP A 34 -16.68 6.39 -8.42
N GLU A 35 -17.51 5.62 -9.10
CA GLU A 35 -18.26 6.09 -10.28
C GLU A 35 -19.20 7.25 -9.96
N ASP A 36 -19.61 7.37 -8.69
CA ASP A 36 -20.48 8.44 -8.22
C ASP A 36 -19.70 9.62 -7.65
N GLY A 37 -18.37 9.60 -7.73
CA GLY A 37 -17.52 10.66 -7.19
C GLY A 37 -17.32 10.58 -5.68
N ARG A 38 -17.72 9.50 -5.03
CA ARG A 38 -17.57 9.31 -3.60
C ARG A 38 -16.19 8.77 -3.25
N GLN A 39 -15.71 9.15 -2.08
CA GLN A 39 -14.42 8.65 -1.58
C GLN A 39 -14.47 7.14 -1.38
N VAL A 40 -13.52 6.43 -1.98
CA VAL A 40 -13.47 4.95 -1.93
C VAL A 40 -12.99 4.46 -0.58
N PHE A 41 -11.93 5.08 -0.06
CA PHE A 41 -11.30 4.67 1.20
C PHE A 41 -11.53 5.75 2.26
N PRO A 42 -12.21 5.41 3.37
CA PRO A 42 -12.46 6.39 4.44
C PRO A 42 -11.15 6.91 5.02
N THR A 43 -11.07 8.21 5.26
CA THR A 43 -9.86 8.85 5.74
C THR A 43 -9.37 8.24 7.05
N GLY A 44 -10.28 8.08 8.03
CA GLY A 44 -9.91 7.52 9.33
C GLY A 44 -9.54 6.04 9.30
N GLY A 45 -9.90 5.34 8.23
CA GLY A 45 -9.60 3.91 8.07
C GLY A 45 -8.42 3.62 7.17
N THR A 46 -7.84 4.65 6.52
CA THR A 46 -6.73 4.45 5.60
C THR A 46 -5.42 4.34 6.37
N ARG A 47 -4.68 3.25 6.12
CA ARG A 47 -3.41 2.99 6.78
C ARG A 47 -2.42 2.42 5.78
N VAL A 48 -1.18 2.90 5.84
CA VAL A 48 -0.07 2.36 5.08
C VAL A 48 1.08 2.10 6.05
N LEU A 49 1.48 0.86 6.16
CA LEU A 49 2.51 0.44 7.11
C LEU A 49 3.61 -0.30 6.36
N ALA A 50 4.85 0.07 6.61
CA ALA A 50 6.01 -0.55 5.96
C ALA A 50 6.91 -1.20 6.99
N PHE A 51 7.30 -2.44 6.74
CA PHE A 51 8.10 -3.25 7.64
C PHE A 51 9.35 -3.77 6.92
N PRO A 52 10.55 -3.41 7.37
CA PRO A 52 11.75 -4.05 6.85
C PRO A 52 11.83 -5.50 7.35
N ALA A 53 12.20 -6.41 6.46
CA ALA A 53 12.38 -7.81 6.83
C ALA A 53 13.66 -7.95 7.66
N ALA A 54 13.54 -8.54 8.86
CA ALA A 54 14.70 -8.77 9.70
C ALA A 54 15.65 -9.81 9.08
N HIS A 55 15.08 -10.76 8.34
CA HIS A 55 15.81 -11.82 7.65
C HIS A 55 15.19 -12.00 6.28
N PHE A 56 16.01 -12.18 5.26
CA PHE A 56 15.48 -12.30 3.91
C PHE A 56 16.42 -13.08 3.00
N ALA A 57 15.85 -13.66 1.97
CA ALA A 57 16.57 -14.23 0.84
C ALA A 57 15.79 -13.90 -0.43
N VAL A 58 16.47 -13.39 -1.43
CA VAL A 58 15.85 -13.00 -2.70
C VAL A 58 16.58 -13.72 -3.84
N ALA A 59 15.81 -14.36 -4.72
CA ALA A 59 16.29 -15.05 -5.89
C ALA A 59 17.43 -16.03 -5.54
N ASP A 60 18.57 -15.95 -6.21
CA ASP A 60 19.72 -16.85 -5.97
C ASP A 60 20.69 -16.34 -4.90
N GLY A 61 20.45 -15.14 -4.35
CA GLY A 61 21.29 -14.57 -3.30
C GLY A 61 22.68 -14.15 -3.73
N ARG A 62 22.95 -14.08 -5.03
CA ARG A 62 24.31 -13.85 -5.55
C ARG A 62 24.63 -12.39 -5.80
N ASP A 63 23.67 -11.50 -5.61
CA ASP A 63 23.84 -10.07 -5.80
C ASP A 63 23.01 -9.32 -4.77
N ASP A 64 23.13 -8.00 -4.77
CA ASP A 64 22.41 -7.12 -3.85
C ASP A 64 21.00 -6.87 -4.36
N TYR A 65 20.17 -7.88 -4.25
CA TYR A 65 18.78 -7.82 -4.67
C TYR A 65 17.91 -7.19 -3.60
N ALA A 66 16.93 -6.41 -4.04
CA ALA A 66 15.93 -5.84 -3.15
C ALA A 66 14.53 -6.24 -3.62
N PHE A 67 13.59 -6.27 -2.70
CA PHE A 67 12.21 -6.60 -3.02
C PHE A 67 11.26 -5.80 -2.15
N VAL A 68 10.15 -5.36 -2.76
CA VAL A 68 9.08 -4.65 -2.08
C VAL A 68 7.77 -5.36 -2.39
N TYR A 69 7.12 -5.87 -1.37
CA TYR A 69 5.81 -6.50 -1.49
C TYR A 69 4.77 -5.61 -0.87
N LEU A 70 3.78 -5.21 -1.67
CA LEU A 70 2.70 -4.34 -1.22
C LEU A 70 1.39 -5.12 -1.34
N ASN A 71 0.67 -5.22 -0.23
CA ASN A 71 -0.61 -5.91 -0.19
C ASN A 71 -1.68 -4.97 0.34
N LEU A 72 -2.62 -4.62 -0.53
CA LEU A 72 -3.79 -3.84 -0.15
C LEU A 72 -4.95 -4.79 0.12
N ARG A 73 -5.37 -4.85 1.37
CA ARG A 73 -6.51 -5.65 1.79
C ARG A 73 -7.69 -4.74 2.08
N MET A 74 -8.85 -5.06 1.50
CA MET A 74 -10.05 -4.27 1.65
C MET A 74 -11.28 -5.18 1.78
N GLY A 75 -12.39 -4.60 2.21
CA GLY A 75 -13.68 -5.28 2.19
C GLY A 75 -14.25 -5.35 0.78
N THR A 76 -15.26 -6.20 0.61
CA THR A 76 -15.98 -6.34 -0.66
C THR A 76 -16.92 -5.14 -0.89
N GLY A 77 -17.47 -5.05 -2.10
CA GLY A 77 -18.50 -4.08 -2.43
C GLY A 77 -18.08 -3.03 -3.45
N ARG A 78 -16.80 -2.92 -3.75
CA ARG A 78 -16.30 -1.99 -4.76
C ARG A 78 -16.28 -2.68 -6.13
N SER A 79 -16.54 -1.92 -7.19
CA SER A 79 -16.53 -2.47 -8.55
C SER A 79 -15.11 -2.86 -8.97
N ASP A 80 -15.04 -3.73 -9.97
CA ASP A 80 -13.74 -4.12 -10.53
C ASP A 80 -12.99 -2.92 -11.11
N ALA A 81 -13.71 -1.98 -11.74
CA ALA A 81 -13.11 -0.77 -12.29
C ALA A 81 -12.47 0.10 -11.21
N VAL A 82 -13.14 0.26 -10.07
CA VAL A 82 -12.62 1.04 -8.93
C VAL A 82 -11.36 0.37 -8.37
N LYS A 83 -11.40 -0.94 -8.18
CA LYS A 83 -10.24 -1.70 -7.64
C LYS A 83 -9.06 -1.64 -8.59
N ARG A 84 -9.30 -1.79 -9.90
CA ARG A 84 -8.24 -1.75 -10.91
C ARG A 84 -7.60 -0.37 -10.97
N LYS A 85 -8.40 0.69 -10.93
CA LYS A 85 -7.88 2.05 -10.90
C LYS A 85 -7.03 2.31 -9.67
N ALA A 86 -7.49 1.86 -8.51
CA ALA A 86 -6.70 2.00 -7.27
C ALA A 86 -5.34 1.29 -7.40
N GLY A 87 -5.35 0.06 -7.93
CA GLY A 87 -4.12 -0.69 -8.17
C GLY A 87 -3.19 0.00 -9.15
N ASP A 88 -3.73 0.50 -10.26
CA ASP A 88 -2.93 1.19 -11.27
C ASP A 88 -2.30 2.48 -10.70
N ASP A 89 -3.08 3.27 -9.96
CA ASP A 89 -2.59 4.52 -9.40
C ASP A 89 -1.54 4.28 -8.31
N LEU A 90 -1.75 3.28 -7.47
CA LEU A 90 -0.77 2.91 -6.44
C LEU A 90 0.52 2.41 -7.07
N LEU A 91 0.41 1.53 -8.07
CA LEU A 91 1.61 1.01 -8.74
C LEU A 91 2.38 2.12 -9.46
N ALA A 92 1.67 3.05 -10.08
CA ALA A 92 2.32 4.21 -10.72
C ALA A 92 3.10 5.04 -9.70
N ALA A 93 2.55 5.26 -8.51
CA ALA A 93 3.23 5.97 -7.44
C ALA A 93 4.46 5.21 -6.93
N VAL A 94 4.36 3.88 -6.81
CA VAL A 94 5.50 3.04 -6.44
C VAL A 94 6.62 3.16 -7.48
N ARG A 95 6.28 3.08 -8.75
CA ARG A 95 7.26 3.20 -9.83
C ARG A 95 7.95 4.56 -9.81
N ALA A 96 7.20 5.62 -9.60
CA ALA A 96 7.76 6.97 -9.52
C ALA A 96 8.70 7.10 -8.32
N HIS A 97 8.32 6.52 -7.19
CA HIS A 97 9.14 6.59 -5.97
C HIS A 97 10.50 5.92 -6.16
N PHE A 98 10.54 4.75 -6.79
CA PHE A 98 11.78 3.99 -6.96
C PHE A 98 12.54 4.33 -8.23
N ALA A 99 11.99 5.16 -9.11
CA ALA A 99 12.64 5.53 -10.37
C ALA A 99 14.08 6.04 -10.17
N PRO A 100 14.40 6.85 -9.13
CA PRO A 100 15.78 7.33 -8.95
C PRO A 100 16.82 6.24 -8.72
N ILE A 101 16.42 5.06 -8.24
CA ILE A 101 17.37 3.99 -7.95
C ILE A 101 17.17 2.75 -8.84
N PHE A 102 16.09 2.69 -9.62
CA PHE A 102 15.69 1.48 -10.33
C PHE A 102 16.71 1.05 -11.38
N ASP A 103 17.43 1.97 -11.99
CA ASP A 103 18.43 1.67 -13.01
C ASP A 103 19.75 1.16 -12.45
N ARG A 104 19.99 1.31 -11.15
CA ARG A 104 21.24 0.88 -10.49
C ARG A 104 21.00 -0.07 -9.32
N GLN A 105 19.76 -0.41 -9.02
CA GLN A 105 19.39 -1.34 -7.96
C GLN A 105 18.56 -2.46 -8.57
N LEU A 106 19.07 -3.68 -8.51
CA LEU A 106 18.29 -4.84 -8.90
C LEU A 106 17.19 -5.05 -7.87
N MET A 107 15.95 -4.86 -8.28
CA MET A 107 14.82 -4.91 -7.35
C MET A 107 13.52 -5.25 -8.06
N GLY A 108 12.59 -5.81 -7.30
CA GLY A 108 11.23 -6.04 -7.74
C GLY A 108 10.23 -5.42 -6.79
N CYS A 109 9.11 -4.95 -7.35
CA CYS A 109 7.97 -4.48 -6.58
C CYS A 109 6.75 -5.24 -7.05
N THR A 110 6.00 -5.82 -6.11
CA THR A 110 4.74 -6.51 -6.42
C THR A 110 3.63 -5.90 -5.59
N LEU A 111 2.59 -5.45 -6.25
CA LEU A 111 1.39 -4.92 -5.61
C LEU A 111 0.24 -5.88 -5.86
N GLN A 112 -0.42 -6.32 -4.79
CA GLN A 112 -1.58 -7.18 -4.87
C GLN A 112 -2.72 -6.60 -4.07
N ILE A 113 -3.94 -6.76 -4.58
CA ILE A 113 -5.15 -6.34 -3.90
C ILE A 113 -5.95 -7.60 -3.56
N ASP A 114 -6.26 -7.77 -2.28
CA ASP A 114 -7.08 -8.87 -1.80
C ASP A 114 -8.33 -8.32 -1.13
N GLU A 115 -9.46 -8.99 -1.34
CA GLU A 115 -10.70 -8.66 -0.68
C GLU A 115 -10.96 -9.64 0.46
N SER A 116 -11.36 -9.09 1.62
CA SER A 116 -11.80 -9.91 2.74
C SER A 116 -13.28 -10.23 2.54
N PRO A 117 -13.68 -11.51 2.62
CA PRO A 117 -15.10 -11.87 2.50
C PRO A 117 -15.94 -11.43 3.70
N GLY A 118 -15.31 -10.92 4.73
CA GLY A 118 -15.93 -10.46 5.95
C GLY A 118 -15.25 -11.05 7.17
N GLN A 119 -15.40 -10.38 8.29
CA GLN A 119 -14.85 -10.85 9.55
C GLN A 119 -15.96 -11.49 10.39
N VAL A 120 -15.61 -12.50 11.14
CA VAL A 120 -16.51 -13.07 12.15
C VAL A 120 -16.78 -12.05 13.25
N TYR A 121 -15.76 -11.25 13.58
CA TYR A 121 -15.83 -10.20 14.56
C TYR A 121 -15.00 -9.01 14.06
N ASP A 122 -15.55 -7.81 14.14
CA ASP A 122 -14.86 -6.58 13.72
C ASP A 122 -15.13 -5.50 14.76
N GLY A 123 -14.36 -5.57 15.85
CA GLY A 123 -14.48 -4.61 16.95
C GLY A 123 -13.47 -3.47 16.76
N LYS A 124 -13.92 -2.25 17.03
CA LYS A 124 -13.09 -1.06 16.89
C LYS A 124 -13.10 -0.27 18.18
N HIS A 125 -11.97 0.28 18.51
CA HIS A 125 -11.81 1.27 19.56
C HIS A 125 -10.94 2.38 18.97
N SER A 126 -11.56 3.44 18.47
CA SER A 126 -10.87 4.44 17.67
C SER A 126 -11.46 5.83 17.92
N ASN A 127 -10.58 6.80 18.08
CA ASN A 127 -10.97 8.22 18.04
C ASN A 127 -10.58 8.89 16.72
N LEU A 128 -10.08 8.10 15.74
CA LEU A 128 -9.77 8.62 14.43
C LEU A 128 -11.00 8.70 13.53
N HIS A 129 -11.82 7.65 13.50
CA HIS A 129 -13.04 7.66 12.68
C HIS A 129 -13.97 8.83 13.00
N PRO A 130 -14.28 9.11 14.29
CA PRO A 130 -15.13 10.26 14.59
C PRO A 130 -14.52 11.59 14.18
N LEU A 131 -13.18 11.68 14.15
CA LEU A 131 -12.50 12.90 13.77
C LEU A 131 -12.78 13.27 12.30
N PHE A 132 -12.87 12.27 11.43
CA PHE A 132 -13.04 12.46 9.99
C PHE A 132 -14.46 12.19 9.49
N ASN A 133 -15.29 11.52 10.28
CA ASN A 133 -16.68 11.20 9.92
C ASN A 133 -17.64 12.23 10.50
N LYS A 134 -17.41 13.48 10.19
CA LYS A 134 -18.33 14.57 10.60
C LYS A 134 -19.39 14.69 9.51
N GLY A 135 -20.45 13.99 9.73
CA GLY A 135 -21.56 13.97 8.80
C GLY A 135 -22.43 15.15 8.85
#